data_c80b2b7a70847e5bb8f1afd047f76f26
#
_entry.id   c80b2b7a70847e5bb8f1afd047f76f26
#
_cell.length_a   1.000
_cell.length_b   1.000
_cell.length_c   1.000
_cell.angle_alpha   90.00
_cell.angle_beta   90.00
_cell.angle_gamma   90.00
#
_symmetry.space_group_name_H-M   'P 1'
#
loop_
_entity.id
_entity.type
_entity.pdbx_description
1 polymer ?
#
loop_
_entity_poly.entity_id
_entity_poly.type
_entity_poly.pdbx_seq_one_letter_code
_entity_poly.pdbx_strand_id
1 'polypeptide(L)' 'MTVTTRRDDLPPRLLDITTLAQLLGVNARHVRRLVAERRIPFIKWGHLIRFDPIEIREWIDGFRRHPGRPA' A
#
# COMPACT_ATOMS: atom_id res chain seq x y z
N MET A 1 30.12 -1.02 0.50
CA MET A 1 29.43 -0.76 0.41
C MET A 1 28.47 0.08 0.88
N THR A 2 28.43 1.12 0.56
CA THR A 2 27.53 2.12 0.94
C THR A 2 26.14 1.77 0.63
N VAL A 3 25.98 0.91 -0.25
CA VAL A 3 24.67 0.48 -0.60
C VAL A 3 23.90 -0.06 0.58
N THR A 4 24.59 -0.68 1.46
CA THR A 4 23.96 -1.25 2.62
C THR A 4 23.24 -0.24 3.46
N THR A 5 23.82 0.91 3.61
CA THR A 5 23.22 1.93 4.41
C THR A 5 21.93 2.40 3.80
N ARG A 6 21.95 2.51 2.50
CA ARG A 6 20.79 3.00 1.86
C ARG A 6 19.63 2.05 1.94
N ARG A 7 19.92 0.79 2.06
CA ARG A 7 18.89 -0.20 2.16
C ARG A 7 18.00 0.02 3.37
N ASP A 8 18.55 0.55 4.44
CA ASP A 8 17.77 0.78 5.63
C ASP A 8 16.77 1.90 5.47
N ASP A 9 16.95 2.74 4.50
CA ASP A 9 16.05 3.86 4.27
C ASP A 9 14.93 3.53 3.30
N LEU A 10 14.96 2.35 2.72
CA LEU A 10 13.95 1.95 1.74
C LEU A 10 12.91 1.06 2.40
N PRO A 11 11.69 1.08 1.87
CA PRO A 11 10.70 0.14 2.38
C PRO A 11 11.16 -1.28 2.12
N PRO A 12 10.73 -2.22 2.93
CA PRO A 12 11.18 -3.60 2.83
C PRO A 12 10.97 -4.16 1.43
N ARG A 13 9.85 -3.90 0.84
CA ARG A 13 9.57 -4.47 -0.44
C ARG A 13 8.31 -3.85 -0.96
N LEU A 14 8.35 -3.37 -2.18
CA LEU A 14 7.13 -2.82 -2.78
C LEU A 14 6.20 -3.95 -3.16
N LEU A 15 4.91 -3.72 -3.01
CA LEU A 15 3.90 -4.73 -3.29
C LEU A 15 3.27 -4.47 -4.65
N ASP A 16 2.95 -5.54 -5.36
CA ASP A 16 2.20 -5.39 -6.60
C ASP A 16 0.71 -5.51 -6.29
N ILE A 17 -0.12 -5.32 -7.30
CA ILE A 17 -1.58 -5.34 -7.10
C ILE A 17 -2.06 -6.67 -6.55
N THR A 18 -1.56 -7.76 -7.09
CA THR A 18 -2.01 -9.08 -6.66
C THR A 18 -1.67 -9.35 -5.19
N THR A 19 -0.45 -9.02 -4.81
CA THR A 19 -0.04 -9.23 -3.43
C THR A 19 -0.82 -8.33 -2.48
N LEU A 20 -1.02 -7.08 -2.86
CA LEU A 20 -1.78 -6.18 -2.01
C LEU A 20 -3.22 -6.66 -1.87
N ALA A 21 -3.84 -7.11 -2.96
CA ALA A 21 -5.20 -7.61 -2.89
C ALA A 21 -5.32 -8.76 -1.91
N GLN A 22 -4.34 -9.66 -1.92
CA GLN A 22 -4.32 -10.78 -0.99
C GLN A 22 -4.21 -10.30 0.45
N LEU A 23 -3.35 -9.32 0.69
CA LEU A 23 -3.19 -8.80 2.03
C LEU A 23 -4.45 -8.11 2.53
N LEU A 24 -5.17 -7.45 1.66
CA LEU A 24 -6.39 -6.75 2.04
C LEU A 24 -7.60 -7.66 2.05
N GLY A 25 -7.49 -8.86 1.50
CA GLY A 25 -8.62 -9.78 1.45
C GLY A 25 -9.67 -9.39 0.42
N VAL A 26 -9.24 -8.76 -0.67
CA VAL A 26 -10.15 -8.36 -1.75
C VAL A 26 -9.58 -8.86 -3.07
N ASN A 27 -10.33 -8.70 -4.15
CA ASN A 27 -9.81 -9.12 -5.44
C ASN A 27 -9.02 -7.98 -6.08
N ALA A 28 -8.22 -8.33 -7.08
CA ALA A 28 -7.36 -7.37 -7.74
C ALA A 28 -8.15 -6.25 -8.43
N ARG A 29 -9.34 -6.56 -8.90
CA ARG A 29 -10.18 -5.57 -9.55
C ARG A 29 -10.52 -4.44 -8.58
N HIS A 30 -10.77 -4.80 -7.33
CA HIS A 30 -11.08 -3.80 -6.31
C HIS A 30 -9.89 -2.87 -6.10
N VAL A 31 -8.70 -3.43 -6.03
CA VAL A 31 -7.50 -2.61 -5.87
C VAL A 31 -7.30 -1.69 -7.06
N ARG A 32 -7.51 -2.22 -8.26
CA ARG A 32 -7.37 -1.39 -9.46
C ARG A 32 -8.34 -0.23 -9.45
N ARG A 33 -9.55 -0.45 -8.94
CA ARG A 33 -10.52 0.61 -8.84
C ARG A 33 -10.05 1.68 -7.87
N LEU A 34 -9.51 1.27 -6.71
CA LEU A 34 -9.00 2.24 -5.74
C LEU A 34 -7.90 3.09 -6.34
N VAL A 35 -7.02 2.48 -7.13
CA VAL A 35 -5.95 3.22 -7.80
C VAL A 35 -6.54 4.20 -8.81
N ALA A 36 -7.49 3.73 -9.62
CA ALA A 36 -8.08 4.57 -10.66
C ALA A 36 -8.79 5.77 -10.04
N GLU A 37 -9.39 5.59 -8.89
CA GLU A 37 -10.10 6.66 -8.19
C GLU A 37 -9.20 7.43 -7.25
N ARG A 38 -7.92 7.09 -7.23
CA ARG A 38 -6.93 7.76 -6.39
C ARG A 38 -7.31 7.75 -4.91
N ARG A 39 -7.80 6.64 -4.45
CA ARG A 39 -8.24 6.48 -3.07
C ARG A 39 -7.30 5.64 -2.24
N ILE A 40 -6.15 5.30 -2.77
CA ILE A 40 -5.14 4.50 -2.09
C ILE A 40 -3.77 5.03 -2.50
N PRO A 41 -2.81 5.12 -1.60
CA PRO A 41 -1.48 5.57 -1.99
C PRO A 41 -0.81 4.52 -2.88
N PHE A 42 -0.27 4.97 -3.99
CA PHE A 42 0.40 4.06 -4.90
C PHE A 42 1.56 4.75 -5.59
N ILE A 43 2.45 3.93 -6.13
CA ILE A 43 3.61 4.38 -6.87
C ILE A 43 3.42 3.90 -8.31
N LYS A 44 3.62 4.81 -9.24
CA LYS A 44 3.52 4.43 -10.63
C LYS A 44 4.76 4.89 -11.37
N TRP A 45 5.43 3.96 -12.02
CA TRP A 45 6.47 4.38 -12.94
C TRP A 45 6.30 3.57 -14.21
N GLY A 46 6.21 4.30 -15.33
CA GLY A 46 5.81 3.69 -16.58
C GLY A 46 4.40 3.16 -16.42
N HIS A 47 4.19 1.89 -16.72
CA HIS A 47 2.89 1.26 -16.56
C HIS A 47 2.85 0.32 -15.36
N LEU A 48 3.88 0.38 -14.52
CA LEU A 48 3.93 -0.49 -13.34
C LEU A 48 3.32 0.22 -12.15
N ILE A 49 2.48 -0.49 -11.43
CA ILE A 49 1.86 0.03 -10.20
C ILE A 49 2.42 -0.76 -9.03
N ARG A 50 2.87 -0.05 -8.02
CA ARG A 50 3.41 -0.69 -6.81
C ARG A 50 2.91 0.06 -5.59
N PHE A 51 3.02 -0.57 -4.43
CA PHE A 51 2.55 0.00 -3.18
C PHE A 51 3.64 -0.11 -2.12
N ASP A 52 3.81 0.96 -1.37
CA ASP A 52 4.78 0.99 -0.28
C ASP A 52 4.09 0.41 0.96
N PRO A 53 4.59 -0.68 1.53
CA PRO A 53 3.92 -1.31 2.68
C PRO A 53 3.74 -0.36 3.86
N ILE A 54 4.64 0.57 4.05
CA ILE A 54 4.54 1.50 5.15
C ILE A 54 3.38 2.46 4.92
N GLU A 55 3.27 2.99 3.70
CA GLU A 55 2.15 3.87 3.36
C GLU A 55 0.83 3.13 3.43
N ILE A 56 0.81 1.88 3.01
CA ILE A 56 -0.41 1.09 3.05
C ILE A 56 -0.84 0.87 4.49
N ARG A 57 0.09 0.63 5.40
CA ARG A 57 -0.25 0.46 6.79
C ARG A 57 -0.88 1.73 7.36
N GLU A 58 -0.31 2.88 7.05
CA GLU A 58 -0.86 4.14 7.51
C GLU A 58 -2.24 4.39 6.94
N TRP A 59 -2.41 4.03 5.68
CA TRP A 59 -3.69 4.18 5.01
C TRP A 59 -4.76 3.31 5.68
N ILE A 60 -4.41 2.07 5.98
CA ILE A 60 -5.32 1.16 6.65
C ILE A 60 -5.69 1.71 8.03
N ASP A 61 -4.72 2.23 8.74
CA ASP A 61 -4.96 2.75 10.08
C ASP A 61 -6.00 3.86 10.05
N GLY A 62 -6.09 4.62 8.99
CA GLY A 62 -7.07 5.67 8.85
C GLY A 62 -8.50 5.17 8.79
N PHE A 63 -8.68 3.89 8.51
CA PHE A 63 -10.02 3.31 8.44
C PHE A 63 -10.42 2.53 9.69
N ARG A 64 -9.53 2.46 10.67
CA ARG A 64 -9.85 1.70 11.87
C ARG A 64 -10.97 2.35 12.65
N ARG A 65 -11.83 1.51 13.20
CA ARG A 65 -12.92 1.97 14.05
C ARG A 65 -12.77 1.24 15.37
N HIS A 66 -12.84 1.98 16.46
CA HIS A 66 -12.65 1.41 17.79
C HIS A 66 -13.97 1.43 18.56
N PRO A 67 -14.33 0.35 19.21
CA PRO A 67 -15.57 0.33 19.98
C PRO A 67 -15.58 1.45 21.01
N GLY A 68 -16.74 2.10 21.15
CA GLY A 68 -16.87 3.15 22.13
C GLY A 68 -16.33 4.51 21.75
N ARG A 69 -15.81 4.64 20.53
CA ARG A 69 -15.32 5.91 20.07
C ARG A 69 -16.11 6.43 18.89
N PRO A 70 -16.30 7.74 18.81
CA PRO A 70 -16.99 8.30 17.64
C PRO A 70 -16.12 8.06 16.42
N ALA A 71 -16.72 7.80 15.30
CA ALA A 71 -15.99 7.49 14.08
C ALA A 71 -15.45 8.74 13.40
#